data_d0dbdc379d13084c609c9e872802fbbd
#
_entry.id   d0dbdc379d13084c609c9e872802fbbd
#
_cell.length_a   1.000
_cell.length_b   1.000
_cell.length_c   1.000
_cell.angle_alpha   90.00
_cell.angle_beta   90.00
_cell.angle_gamma   90.00
#
_symmetry.space_group_name_H-M   'P 1'
#
loop_
_entity.id
_entity.type
_entity.pdbx_description
1 polymer ?
#
loop_
_entity_poly.entity_id
_entity_poly.type
_entity_poly.pdbx_seq_one_letter_code
_entity_poly.pdbx_strand_id
1 'polypeptide(L)'
;MEHNNTPYKFKHVREKNYSSSHPLYDAMKAICNPDGENSGHTAEYNGLTFQLYMCKDTYYDEQGIPQREETVMGLDEQEDRWHVYQKNAEELAKQAEESSKKEFKPHTIDYEYKDGQLSWIFRRDYNERRELIHMEDAFYGDGLFDDYQDTPKYTLISDLTYEYDEYGNWAICYLRCVDGLQPDELTIREIEYW
;
A
#
# COMPACT_ATOMS: atom_id res chain seq x y z
N MET A 1 -25.05 28.17 -4.75
CA MET A 1 -25.24 27.02 -3.87
C MET A 1 -23.92 26.90 -3.10
N GLU A 2 -23.95 27.30 -1.83
CA GLU A 2 -22.80 27.12 -0.94
C GLU A 2 -22.66 25.61 -0.69
N HIS A 3 -21.62 24.99 -1.20
CA HIS A 3 -21.25 23.65 -0.77
C HIS A 3 -20.80 23.77 0.69
N ASN A 4 -21.64 23.30 1.59
CA ASN A 4 -21.26 23.07 2.99
C ASN A 4 -20.09 22.06 2.97
N ASN A 5 -18.88 22.60 2.99
CA ASN A 5 -17.64 21.85 3.13
C ASN A 5 -17.43 21.42 4.60
N THR A 6 -18.39 20.73 5.18
CA THR A 6 -18.14 19.98 6.40
C THR A 6 -17.47 18.69 5.91
N PRO A 7 -16.18 18.47 6.18
CA PRO A 7 -15.54 17.25 5.74
C PRO A 7 -16.27 16.07 6.39
N TYR A 8 -16.78 15.15 5.58
CA TYR A 8 -17.35 13.92 6.08
C TYR A 8 -16.31 13.20 6.93
N LYS A 9 -16.69 12.83 8.14
CA LYS A 9 -15.80 12.13 9.06
C LYS A 9 -15.94 10.65 8.86
N PHE A 10 -14.80 9.97 8.77
CA PHE A 10 -14.77 8.51 8.70
C PHE A 10 -15.24 7.93 10.04
N LYS A 11 -15.98 6.86 9.96
CA LYS A 11 -16.32 5.98 11.08
C LYS A 11 -15.47 4.71 11.04
N HIS A 12 -15.39 4.12 9.86
CA HIS A 12 -14.60 2.93 9.59
C HIS A 12 -14.12 2.96 8.14
N VAL A 13 -12.88 2.57 7.93
CA VAL A 13 -12.31 2.38 6.59
C VAL A 13 -11.69 0.99 6.54
N ARG A 14 -12.17 0.15 5.62
CA ARG A 14 -11.57 -1.14 5.30
C ARG A 14 -10.84 -1.03 3.97
N GLU A 15 -9.54 -1.24 3.99
CA GLU A 15 -8.70 -1.34 2.80
C GLU A 15 -8.49 -2.82 2.46
N LYS A 16 -8.92 -3.23 1.28
CA LYS A 16 -8.68 -4.57 0.72
C LYS A 16 -7.58 -4.46 -0.32
N ASN A 17 -6.48 -5.14 -0.09
CA ASN A 17 -5.32 -5.11 -0.97
C ASN A 17 -5.23 -6.40 -1.76
N TYR A 18 -5.16 -6.26 -3.07
CA TYR A 18 -5.17 -7.34 -4.05
C TYR A 18 -3.91 -7.26 -4.91
N SER A 19 -3.44 -8.40 -5.38
CA SER A 19 -2.30 -8.51 -6.29
C SER A 19 -2.72 -9.28 -7.54
N SER A 20 -2.22 -8.85 -8.70
CA SER A 20 -2.37 -9.60 -9.94
C SER A 20 -1.49 -10.86 -9.92
N SER A 21 -1.81 -11.83 -10.78
CA SER A 21 -0.94 -13.00 -10.99
C SER A 21 0.41 -12.55 -11.56
N HIS A 22 1.49 -13.06 -10.96
CA HIS A 22 2.86 -12.84 -11.44
C HIS A 22 3.67 -14.12 -11.29
N PRO A 23 4.40 -14.59 -12.33
CA PRO A 23 5.05 -15.90 -12.33
C PRO A 23 5.99 -16.17 -11.16
N LEU A 24 6.77 -15.16 -10.72
CA LEU A 24 7.68 -15.29 -9.58
C LEU A 24 6.90 -15.35 -8.26
N TYR A 25 5.87 -14.53 -8.12
CA TYR A 25 5.03 -14.51 -6.92
C TYR A 25 4.23 -15.80 -6.77
N ASP A 26 3.66 -16.30 -7.88
CA ASP A 26 2.92 -17.57 -7.91
C ASP A 26 3.85 -18.75 -7.59
N ALA A 27 5.08 -18.74 -8.08
CA ALA A 27 6.09 -19.75 -7.74
C ALA A 27 6.48 -19.71 -6.25
N MET A 28 6.70 -18.53 -5.68
CA MET A 28 6.97 -18.37 -4.24
C MET A 28 5.78 -18.82 -3.39
N LYS A 29 4.56 -18.45 -3.79
CA LYS A 29 3.32 -18.86 -3.12
C LYS A 29 3.14 -20.37 -3.13
N ALA A 30 3.40 -21.03 -4.25
CA ALA A 30 3.34 -22.50 -4.36
C ALA A 30 4.36 -23.20 -3.47
N ILE A 31 5.53 -22.59 -3.22
CA ILE A 31 6.56 -23.12 -2.32
C ILE A 31 6.14 -22.94 -0.86
N CYS A 32 5.63 -21.77 -0.51
CA CYS A 32 5.25 -21.44 0.87
C CYS A 32 3.91 -22.07 1.31
N ASN A 33 3.01 -22.33 0.37
CA ASN A 33 1.70 -22.91 0.64
C ASN A 33 1.31 -23.88 -0.49
N PRO A 34 1.93 -25.08 -0.56
CA PRO A 34 1.71 -26.03 -1.66
C PRO A 34 0.29 -26.57 -1.75
N ASP A 35 -0.45 -26.59 -0.63
CA ASP A 35 -1.83 -27.05 -0.54
C ASP A 35 -2.86 -25.89 -0.49
N GLY A 36 -2.36 -24.64 -0.63
CA GLY A 36 -3.19 -23.45 -0.53
C GLY A 36 -4.15 -23.33 -1.71
N GLU A 37 -5.42 -23.58 -1.45
CA GLU A 37 -6.50 -23.18 -2.37
C GLU A 37 -6.41 -21.64 -2.55
N ASN A 38 -6.56 -21.17 -3.80
CA ASN A 38 -6.70 -19.74 -4.04
C ASN A 38 -7.94 -19.27 -3.28
N SER A 39 -7.79 -18.25 -2.43
CA SER A 39 -8.96 -17.67 -1.77
C SER A 39 -9.95 -17.25 -2.84
N GLY A 40 -11.21 -17.54 -2.64
CA GLY A 40 -12.29 -17.16 -3.55
C GLY A 40 -12.52 -15.64 -3.65
N HIS A 41 -11.71 -14.83 -2.98
CA HIS A 41 -11.82 -13.37 -2.95
C HIS A 41 -10.97 -12.74 -4.05
N THR A 42 -11.60 -12.50 -5.19
CA THR A 42 -10.98 -11.83 -6.34
C THR A 42 -11.67 -10.49 -6.61
N ALA A 43 -10.95 -9.58 -7.25
CA ALA A 43 -11.49 -8.35 -7.83
C ALA A 43 -11.11 -8.27 -9.31
N GLU A 44 -12.02 -7.76 -10.13
CA GLU A 44 -11.76 -7.47 -11.54
C GLU A 44 -11.56 -5.96 -11.71
N TYR A 45 -10.46 -5.57 -12.35
CA TYR A 45 -10.19 -4.18 -12.64
C TYR A 45 -9.38 -4.05 -13.94
N ASN A 46 -9.80 -3.16 -14.84
CA ASN A 46 -9.17 -2.94 -16.15
C ASN A 46 -8.96 -4.23 -16.97
N GLY A 47 -9.84 -5.24 -16.82
CA GLY A 47 -9.74 -6.53 -17.51
C GLY A 47 -8.70 -7.48 -16.92
N LEU A 48 -8.15 -7.18 -15.76
CA LEU A 48 -7.26 -8.04 -15.00
C LEU A 48 -7.98 -8.59 -13.77
N THR A 49 -7.64 -9.82 -13.38
CA THR A 49 -8.10 -10.47 -12.15
C THR A 49 -7.04 -10.31 -11.07
N PHE A 50 -7.44 -9.85 -9.91
CA PHE A 50 -6.60 -9.64 -8.73
C PHE A 50 -7.03 -10.54 -7.60
N GLN A 51 -6.09 -11.07 -6.82
CA GLN A 51 -6.34 -11.90 -5.65
C GLN A 51 -6.10 -11.11 -4.37
N LEU A 52 -7.05 -11.18 -3.43
CA LEU A 52 -6.93 -10.57 -2.11
C LEU A 52 -5.78 -11.21 -1.33
N TYR A 53 -4.90 -10.40 -0.76
CA TYR A 53 -3.81 -10.88 0.11
C TYR A 53 -3.76 -10.20 1.47
N MET A 54 -4.38 -9.03 1.64
CA MET A 54 -4.35 -8.29 2.89
C MET A 54 -5.60 -7.44 3.06
N CYS A 55 -6.10 -7.37 4.28
CA CYS A 55 -7.12 -6.42 4.71
C CYS A 55 -6.58 -5.55 5.84
N LYS A 56 -6.89 -4.26 5.79
CA LYS A 56 -6.57 -3.31 6.86
C LYS A 56 -7.84 -2.56 7.25
N ASP A 57 -8.20 -2.64 8.52
CA ASP A 57 -9.34 -1.95 9.12
C ASP A 57 -8.87 -0.80 10.01
N THR A 58 -9.39 0.41 9.79
CA THR A 58 -9.13 1.58 10.63
C THR A 58 -10.44 2.13 11.16
N TYR A 59 -10.56 2.25 12.48
CA TYR A 59 -11.74 2.73 13.19
C TYR A 59 -11.49 4.13 13.74
N TYR A 60 -12.46 5.02 13.61
CA TYR A 60 -12.37 6.43 13.98
C TYR A 60 -13.44 6.78 15.01
N ASP A 61 -13.18 7.79 15.85
CA ASP A 61 -14.20 8.40 16.69
C ASP A 61 -15.05 9.44 15.94
N GLU A 62 -16.05 10.00 16.62
CA GLU A 62 -16.93 11.06 16.06
C GLU A 62 -16.19 12.35 15.70
N GLN A 63 -14.98 12.55 16.19
CA GLN A 63 -14.10 13.66 15.84
C GLN A 63 -13.29 13.37 14.56
N GLY A 64 -13.28 12.12 14.09
CA GLY A 64 -12.49 11.65 12.94
C GLY A 64 -11.05 11.31 13.31
N ILE A 65 -10.79 11.05 14.60
CA ILE A 65 -9.47 10.66 15.09
C ILE A 65 -9.39 9.11 15.08
N PRO A 66 -8.34 8.52 14.47
CA PRO A 66 -8.20 7.08 14.44
C PRO A 66 -7.96 6.51 15.84
N GLN A 67 -8.74 5.49 16.21
CA GLN A 67 -8.73 4.84 17.52
C GLN A 67 -8.07 3.47 17.51
N ARG A 68 -8.19 2.76 16.40
CA ARG A 68 -7.66 1.41 16.24
C ARG A 68 -7.38 1.14 14.77
N GLU A 69 -6.28 0.46 14.51
CA GLU A 69 -5.94 -0.10 13.21
C GLU A 69 -5.60 -1.58 13.36
N GLU A 70 -6.15 -2.41 12.51
CA GLU A 70 -5.86 -3.84 12.43
C GLU A 70 -5.46 -4.21 11.00
N THR A 71 -4.40 -4.97 10.86
CA THR A 71 -3.98 -5.52 9.57
C THR A 71 -3.97 -7.03 9.65
N VAL A 72 -4.65 -7.67 8.73
CA VAL A 72 -4.76 -9.12 8.62
C VAL A 72 -4.21 -9.54 7.27
N MET A 73 -3.25 -10.43 7.27
CA MET A 73 -2.77 -11.13 6.08
C MET A 73 -3.39 -12.51 6.03
N GLY A 74 -3.65 -13.00 4.82
CA GLY A 74 -4.25 -14.29 4.60
C GLY A 74 -5.56 -14.18 3.84
N LEU A 75 -5.92 -15.30 3.26
CA LEU A 75 -6.87 -15.38 2.16
C LEU A 75 -8.26 -15.83 2.60
N ASP A 76 -8.47 -16.15 3.89
CA ASP A 76 -9.76 -16.68 4.32
C ASP A 76 -10.31 -15.97 5.56
N GLU A 77 -11.63 -15.71 5.52
CA GLU A 77 -12.33 -15.00 6.60
C GLU A 77 -12.48 -15.82 7.89
N GLN A 78 -12.18 -17.11 7.90
CA GLN A 78 -12.60 -17.98 9.00
C GLN A 78 -11.52 -18.69 9.81
N GLU A 79 -10.38 -19.14 9.28
CA GLU A 79 -9.47 -19.96 10.08
C GLU A 79 -7.98 -19.63 10.06
N ASP A 80 -7.46 -18.98 9.00
CA ASP A 80 -6.03 -18.70 8.86
C ASP A 80 -5.68 -17.21 8.85
N ARG A 81 -6.39 -16.41 9.63
CA ARG A 81 -6.08 -14.99 9.80
C ARG A 81 -4.81 -14.82 10.61
N TRP A 82 -3.74 -14.47 9.94
CA TRP A 82 -2.53 -14.03 10.61
C TRP A 82 -2.67 -12.55 10.94
N HIS A 83 -2.95 -12.25 12.21
CA HIS A 83 -2.88 -10.89 12.72
C HIS A 83 -1.43 -10.44 12.66
N VAL A 84 -1.11 -9.65 11.65
CA VAL A 84 0.26 -9.18 11.45
C VAL A 84 0.51 -7.98 12.33
N TYR A 85 -0.54 -7.18 12.57
CA TYR A 85 -0.33 -5.90 13.20
C TYR A 85 -1.63 -5.32 13.78
N GLN A 86 -1.52 -4.79 15.00
CA GLN A 86 -2.57 -3.99 15.64
C GLN A 86 -1.94 -2.73 16.21
N LYS A 87 -2.55 -1.56 15.97
CA LYS A 87 -2.19 -0.29 16.59
C LYS A 87 -3.36 0.24 17.40
N ASN A 88 -3.05 0.76 18.58
CA ASN A 88 -4.01 1.49 19.41
C ASN A 88 -3.99 3.01 19.08
N ALA A 89 -4.89 3.75 19.74
CA ALA A 89 -5.02 5.20 19.52
C ALA A 89 -3.74 5.99 19.83
N GLU A 90 -2.96 5.59 20.83
CA GLU A 90 -1.73 6.27 21.22
C GLU A 90 -0.64 6.12 20.15
N GLU A 91 -0.47 4.92 19.61
CA GLU A 91 0.49 4.64 18.54
C GLU A 91 0.10 5.38 17.25
N LEU A 92 -1.19 5.40 16.91
CA LEU A 92 -1.71 6.13 15.76
C LEU A 92 -1.54 7.65 15.91
N ALA A 93 -1.80 8.20 17.10
CA ALA A 93 -1.59 9.60 17.40
C ALA A 93 -0.11 10.00 17.28
N LYS A 94 0.80 9.18 17.80
CA LYS A 94 2.23 9.39 17.66
C LYS A 94 2.68 9.37 16.20
N GLN A 95 2.21 8.43 15.42
CA GLN A 95 2.52 8.34 14.00
C GLN A 95 2.00 9.55 13.22
N ALA A 96 0.79 10.03 13.53
CA ALA A 96 0.21 11.23 12.94
C ALA A 96 1.02 12.47 13.29
N GLU A 97 1.46 12.62 14.55
CA GLU A 97 2.33 13.71 15.00
C GLU A 97 3.68 13.72 14.29
N GLU A 98 4.33 12.57 14.16
CA GLU A 98 5.60 12.44 13.43
C GLU A 98 5.44 12.79 11.95
N SER A 99 4.35 12.35 11.33
CA SER A 99 4.03 12.66 9.94
C SER A 99 3.74 14.15 9.72
N SER A 100 3.06 14.81 10.68
CA SER A 100 2.73 16.23 10.59
C SER A 100 3.95 17.17 10.69
N LYS A 101 5.04 16.69 11.28
CA LYS A 101 6.30 17.44 11.38
C LYS A 101 7.11 17.43 10.08
N LYS A 102 6.80 16.51 9.17
CA LYS A 102 7.48 16.43 7.88
C LYS A 102 6.87 17.44 6.90
N GLU A 103 7.71 18.31 6.35
CA GLU A 103 7.30 19.20 5.27
C GLU A 103 6.93 18.35 4.04
N PHE A 104 5.75 18.59 3.49
CA PHE A 104 5.35 17.93 2.25
C PHE A 104 6.19 18.44 1.08
N LYS A 105 6.76 17.50 0.32
CA LYS A 105 7.46 17.76 -0.92
C LYS A 105 6.81 16.96 -2.04
N PRO A 106 6.41 17.60 -3.17
CA PRO A 106 5.78 16.89 -4.29
C PRO A 106 6.72 15.89 -4.96
N HIS A 107 8.04 16.05 -4.78
CA HIS A 107 9.07 15.14 -5.25
C HIS A 107 10.01 14.83 -4.10
N THR A 108 10.26 13.56 -3.84
CA THR A 108 11.25 13.13 -2.83
C THR A 108 12.26 12.17 -3.44
N ILE A 109 13.48 12.23 -2.93
CA ILE A 109 14.55 11.26 -3.22
C ILE A 109 15.15 10.88 -1.88
N ASP A 110 15.02 9.61 -1.50
CA ASP A 110 15.58 9.05 -0.30
C ASP A 110 16.67 8.04 -0.65
N TYR A 111 17.71 7.97 0.17
CA TYR A 111 18.86 7.10 -0.03
C TYR A 111 19.02 6.18 1.17
N GLU A 112 19.14 4.90 0.92
CA GLU A 112 19.46 3.91 1.94
C GLU A 112 20.90 3.43 1.75
N TYR A 113 21.65 3.42 2.84
CA TYR A 113 23.03 2.93 2.88
C TYR A 113 23.12 1.74 3.83
N LYS A 114 23.84 0.72 3.40
CA LYS A 114 24.18 -0.44 4.21
C LYS A 114 25.70 -0.63 4.20
N ASP A 115 26.30 -0.79 5.37
CA ASP A 115 27.76 -0.89 5.53
C ASP A 115 28.54 0.27 4.90
N GLY A 116 27.93 1.47 4.84
CA GLY A 116 28.53 2.66 4.23
C GLY A 116 28.44 2.72 2.71
N GLN A 117 27.83 1.74 2.06
CA GLN A 117 27.62 1.69 0.61
C GLN A 117 26.16 1.94 0.27
N LEU A 118 25.90 2.57 -0.89
CA LEU A 118 24.56 2.82 -1.38
C LEU A 118 23.86 1.50 -1.69
N SER A 119 22.71 1.26 -1.07
CA SER A 119 21.90 0.06 -1.26
C SER A 119 20.66 0.35 -2.10
N TRP A 120 19.94 1.42 -1.79
CA TRP A 120 18.73 1.81 -2.49
C TRP A 120 18.66 3.31 -2.74
N ILE A 121 17.98 3.67 -3.83
CA ILE A 121 17.45 5.02 -4.07
C ILE A 121 15.95 4.89 -4.28
N PHE A 122 15.16 5.66 -3.51
CA PHE A 122 13.72 5.74 -3.62
C PHE A 122 13.31 7.09 -4.16
N ARG A 123 12.61 7.13 -5.28
CA ARG A 123 12.02 8.35 -5.85
C ARG A 123 10.52 8.27 -5.78
N ARG A 124 9.89 9.36 -5.34
CA ARG A 124 8.43 9.44 -5.13
C ARG A 124 7.91 10.75 -5.66
N ASP A 125 6.87 10.69 -6.49
CA ASP A 125 6.14 11.85 -6.98
C ASP A 125 4.71 11.83 -6.46
N TYR A 126 4.22 13.01 -6.05
CA TYR A 126 2.90 13.18 -5.46
C TYR A 126 2.11 14.23 -6.25
N ASN A 127 0.79 14.02 -6.36
CA ASN A 127 -0.13 14.98 -6.94
C ASN A 127 -0.48 16.13 -5.95
N GLU A 128 -1.30 17.08 -6.41
CA GLU A 128 -1.76 18.21 -5.60
C GLU A 128 -2.56 17.79 -4.35
N ARG A 129 -3.13 16.59 -4.35
CA ARG A 129 -3.82 15.99 -3.21
C ARG A 129 -2.88 15.29 -2.23
N ARG A 130 -1.56 15.32 -2.50
CA ARG A 130 -0.51 14.62 -1.75
C ARG A 130 -0.60 13.10 -1.83
N GLU A 131 -1.22 12.59 -2.89
CA GLU A 131 -1.28 11.16 -3.17
C GLU A 131 -0.09 10.76 -4.04
N LEU A 132 0.51 9.63 -3.73
CA LEU A 132 1.63 9.07 -4.48
C LEU A 132 1.16 8.66 -5.87
N ILE A 133 1.77 9.20 -6.94
CA ILE A 133 1.37 8.91 -8.33
C ILE A 133 2.44 8.19 -9.13
N HIS A 134 3.70 8.27 -8.68
CA HIS A 134 4.82 7.58 -9.31
C HIS A 134 5.86 7.19 -8.29
N MET A 135 6.46 6.03 -8.46
CA MET A 135 7.59 5.59 -7.67
C MET A 135 8.61 4.84 -8.52
N GLU A 136 9.88 5.08 -8.18
CA GLU A 136 11.03 4.41 -8.78
C GLU A 136 11.97 3.97 -7.66
N ASP A 137 12.26 2.67 -7.57
CA ASP A 137 13.11 2.07 -6.56
C ASP A 137 14.29 1.38 -7.23
N ALA A 138 15.47 1.99 -7.11
CA ALA A 138 16.71 1.50 -7.72
C ALA A 138 17.56 0.75 -6.68
N PHE A 139 17.84 -0.52 -6.94
CA PHE A 139 18.66 -1.39 -6.08
C PHE A 139 20.08 -1.52 -6.58
N TYR A 140 21.05 -1.30 -5.70
CA TYR A 140 22.48 -1.32 -6.00
C TYR A 140 23.23 -2.52 -5.38
N GLY A 141 22.62 -3.18 -4.41
CA GLY A 141 23.18 -4.32 -3.68
C GLY A 141 22.90 -4.23 -2.19
N ASP A 142 23.08 -5.32 -1.47
CA ASP A 142 22.83 -5.40 -0.02
C ASP A 142 24.02 -5.92 0.79
N GLY A 143 25.09 -6.33 0.11
CA GLY A 143 26.30 -6.87 0.72
C GLY A 143 26.14 -8.26 1.36
N LEU A 144 24.93 -8.84 1.33
CA LEU A 144 24.62 -10.17 1.89
C LEU A 144 24.41 -11.21 0.80
N PHE A 145 23.49 -10.93 -0.11
CA PHE A 145 23.14 -11.81 -1.24
C PHE A 145 23.64 -11.25 -2.56
N ASP A 146 23.81 -9.93 -2.59
CA ASP A 146 24.18 -9.16 -3.77
C ASP A 146 25.32 -8.18 -3.48
N ASP A 147 26.42 -8.27 -4.21
CA ASP A 147 27.51 -7.29 -4.16
C ASP A 147 27.05 -5.91 -4.61
N TYR A 148 27.57 -4.85 -3.97
CA TYR A 148 27.32 -3.48 -4.35
C TYR A 148 27.87 -3.13 -5.73
N GLN A 149 27.16 -2.31 -6.48
CA GLN A 149 27.54 -1.88 -7.83
C GLN A 149 27.42 -0.35 -7.96
N ASP A 150 28.14 0.23 -8.94
CA ASP A 150 28.08 1.67 -9.25
C ASP A 150 26.80 2.04 -10.05
N THR A 151 26.15 1.03 -10.65
CA THR A 151 24.89 1.17 -11.36
C THR A 151 23.82 0.29 -10.74
N PRO A 152 22.53 0.65 -10.80
CA PRO A 152 21.48 -0.18 -10.23
C PRO A 152 21.44 -1.55 -10.94
N LYS A 153 21.30 -2.62 -10.16
CA LYS A 153 21.08 -3.97 -10.66
C LYS A 153 19.73 -4.13 -11.31
N TYR A 154 18.75 -3.48 -10.72
CA TYR A 154 17.40 -3.32 -11.29
C TYR A 154 16.75 -2.06 -10.72
N THR A 155 15.74 -1.60 -11.41
CA THR A 155 14.90 -0.48 -10.98
C THR A 155 13.45 -0.92 -11.11
N LEU A 156 12.68 -0.78 -10.04
CA LEU A 156 11.24 -1.03 -10.02
C LEU A 156 10.52 0.28 -10.28
N ILE A 157 9.68 0.31 -11.30
CA ILE A 157 8.93 1.51 -11.68
C ILE A 157 7.44 1.22 -11.60
N SER A 158 6.72 2.05 -10.87
CA SER A 158 5.27 1.91 -10.72
C SER A 158 4.55 3.25 -10.81
N ASP A 159 3.42 3.24 -11.50
CA ASP A 159 2.48 4.35 -11.59
C ASP A 159 1.22 4.04 -10.81
N LEU A 160 0.68 5.03 -10.09
CA LEU A 160 -0.53 4.90 -9.31
C LEU A 160 -1.64 5.79 -9.86
N THR A 161 -2.85 5.24 -9.93
CA THR A 161 -4.06 5.97 -10.30
C THR A 161 -5.13 5.79 -9.25
N TYR A 162 -6.02 6.80 -9.11
CA TYR A 162 -7.03 6.85 -8.07
C TYR A 162 -8.41 7.08 -8.65
N GLU A 163 -9.40 6.38 -8.12
CA GLU A 163 -10.81 6.69 -8.30
C GLU A 163 -11.40 7.17 -6.96
N TYR A 164 -12.34 8.10 -7.01
CA TYR A 164 -12.86 8.78 -5.83
C TYR A 164 -14.35 8.50 -5.68
N ASP A 165 -14.80 8.43 -4.42
CA ASP A 165 -16.20 8.37 -4.08
C ASP A 165 -16.90 9.75 -4.30
N GLU A 166 -18.20 9.78 -4.07
CA GLU A 166 -19.03 11.01 -4.20
C GLU A 166 -18.62 12.13 -3.22
N TYR A 167 -17.87 11.80 -2.17
CA TYR A 167 -17.39 12.75 -1.16
C TYR A 167 -15.94 13.22 -1.44
N GLY A 168 -15.32 12.71 -2.51
CA GLY A 168 -13.98 13.08 -2.93
C GLY A 168 -12.86 12.36 -2.19
N ASN A 169 -13.16 11.28 -1.46
CA ASN A 169 -12.16 10.39 -0.88
C ASN A 169 -11.81 9.31 -1.89
N TRP A 170 -10.54 8.92 -1.99
CA TRP A 170 -10.20 7.86 -2.90
C TRP A 170 -10.77 6.50 -2.40
N ALA A 171 -11.43 5.81 -3.31
CA ALA A 171 -12.07 4.53 -3.06
C ALA A 171 -11.30 3.36 -3.72
N ILE A 172 -10.63 3.64 -4.84
CA ILE A 172 -9.80 2.66 -5.55
C ILE A 172 -8.43 3.30 -5.79
N CYS A 173 -7.38 2.54 -5.52
CA CYS A 173 -6.00 2.85 -5.92
C CYS A 173 -5.46 1.67 -6.73
N TYR A 174 -5.04 1.92 -7.95
CA TYR A 174 -4.43 0.94 -8.83
C TYR A 174 -2.95 1.29 -9.03
N LEU A 175 -2.07 0.39 -8.63
CA LEU A 175 -0.64 0.44 -8.86
C LEU A 175 -0.31 -0.46 -10.05
N ARG A 176 0.21 0.15 -11.10
CA ARG A 176 0.70 -0.53 -12.29
C ARG A 176 2.22 -0.64 -12.23
N CYS A 177 2.75 -1.86 -12.27
CA CYS A 177 4.17 -2.09 -12.44
C CYS A 177 4.55 -1.90 -13.92
N VAL A 178 5.33 -0.85 -14.21
CA VAL A 178 5.65 -0.44 -15.60
C VAL A 178 6.68 -1.36 -16.24
N ASP A 179 7.62 -1.89 -15.45
CA ASP A 179 8.70 -2.76 -15.91
C ASP A 179 8.32 -4.26 -15.93
N GLY A 180 7.18 -4.63 -15.35
CA GLY A 180 6.70 -6.01 -15.26
C GLY A 180 7.53 -6.91 -14.34
N LEU A 181 8.36 -6.34 -13.46
CA LEU A 181 9.18 -7.10 -12.49
C LEU A 181 8.41 -7.46 -11.22
N GLN A 182 7.30 -6.78 -10.99
CA GLN A 182 6.38 -7.02 -9.86
C GLN A 182 4.95 -7.19 -10.36
N PRO A 183 4.05 -7.80 -9.56
CA PRO A 183 2.64 -7.81 -9.87
C PRO A 183 2.05 -6.39 -9.78
N ASP A 184 1.04 -6.12 -10.58
CA ASP A 184 0.18 -4.97 -10.36
C ASP A 184 -0.59 -5.15 -9.04
N GLU A 185 -0.91 -4.04 -8.36
CA GLU A 185 -1.67 -4.07 -7.12
C GLU A 185 -2.94 -3.22 -7.24
N LEU A 186 -3.98 -3.66 -6.55
CA LEU A 186 -5.26 -2.97 -6.46
C LEU A 186 -5.65 -2.84 -5.00
N THR A 187 -5.90 -1.62 -4.53
CA THR A 187 -6.48 -1.36 -3.22
C THR A 187 -7.88 -0.82 -3.37
N ILE A 188 -8.85 -1.47 -2.73
CA ILE A 188 -10.25 -1.04 -2.68
C ILE A 188 -10.57 -0.64 -1.24
N ARG A 189 -11.15 0.55 -1.06
CA ARG A 189 -11.64 1.05 0.22
C ARG A 189 -13.15 0.94 0.32
N GLU A 190 -13.61 0.34 1.40
CA GLU A 190 -14.99 0.39 1.87
C GLU A 190 -15.03 1.42 3.00
N ILE A 191 -15.75 2.53 2.81
CA ILE A 191 -15.73 3.67 3.74
C ILE A 191 -17.12 3.85 4.36
N GLU A 192 -17.19 3.80 5.69
CA GLU A 192 -18.36 4.18 6.46
C GLU A 192 -18.13 5.59 7.04
N TYR A 193 -19.17 6.43 6.92
CA TYR A 193 -19.19 7.79 7.44
C TYR A 193 -20.09 7.91 8.67
N TRP A 194 -19.80 8.90 9.53
CA TRP A 194 -20.69 9.29 10.63
C TRP A 194 -21.93 10.03 10.14
#